data_eda19e0d32575e5bff013e2e5a7e59ef
#
_entry.id   eda19e0d32575e5bff013e2e5a7e59ef
#
_cell.length_a   1.000
_cell.length_b   1.000
_cell.length_c   1.000
_cell.angle_alpha   90.00
_cell.angle_beta   90.00
_cell.angle_gamma   90.00
#
_symmetry.space_group_name_H-M   'P 1'
#
loop_
_entity.id
_entity.type
_entity.pdbx_description
1 polymer ?
#
loop_
_entity_poly.entity_id
_entity_poly.type
_entity_poly.pdbx_seq_one_letter_code
_entity_poly.pdbx_strand_id
1 'polypeptide(L)'
;KFCEHSMEHDDLDSQEGVSFSDSRYFQVAINHLPTILELLEKYADEYHGAPDLRDFCVSNYVHAIRRLSRTENDTFVNDVVWRSLRDVLKYITGDEINTLVLMQIMVSRDEGTAMHSAMVEQIARRILNVVMKKRPELLIGTFGYENVVEVLENQETILDYVSQSAQLLDIGMIRLASIVNKQSRQLTQREKNGILSHPCEGAKFVEEIPALRKYRDAVLGHHKSWDGKIGYPADFDNTRSNERILIEILH
;
A
#
# COMPACT_ATOMS: atom_id res chain seq x y z
N LYS A 1 -21.45 -14.91 -13.02
CA LYS A 1 -21.60 -16.29 -12.42
C LYS A 1 -20.50 -16.59 -11.41
N PHE A 2 -19.23 -16.26 -11.69
CA PHE A 2 -18.12 -16.54 -10.76
C PHE A 2 -18.13 -15.58 -9.55
N CYS A 3 -18.43 -14.30 -9.79
CA CYS A 3 -18.54 -13.30 -8.73
C CYS A 3 -19.84 -13.48 -7.91
N GLU A 4 -20.95 -13.86 -8.54
CA GLU A 4 -22.22 -14.17 -7.85
C GLU A 4 -22.08 -15.37 -6.91
N HIS A 5 -21.35 -16.42 -7.32
CA HIS A 5 -21.09 -17.59 -6.49
C HIS A 5 -20.27 -17.27 -5.23
N SER A 6 -19.40 -16.25 -5.30
CA SER A 6 -18.57 -15.80 -4.19
C SER A 6 -19.38 -15.10 -3.09
N MET A 7 -20.52 -14.46 -3.43
CA MET A 7 -21.42 -13.82 -2.45
C MET A 7 -22.41 -14.80 -1.80
N GLU A 8 -22.92 -15.77 -2.57
CA GLU A 8 -23.83 -16.78 -2.02
C GLU A 8 -23.16 -17.70 -0.99
N HIS A 9 -21.82 -17.80 -1.04
CA HIS A 9 -21.06 -18.61 -0.09
C HIS A 9 -20.73 -17.91 1.25
N ASP A 10 -20.75 -16.58 1.31
CA ASP A 10 -20.58 -15.87 2.59
C ASP A 10 -21.80 -16.05 3.51
N ASP A 11 -23.00 -16.25 2.95
CA ASP A 11 -24.23 -16.59 3.69
C ASP A 11 -24.25 -18.05 4.17
N LEU A 12 -23.49 -18.94 3.55
CA LEU A 12 -23.42 -20.37 3.91
C LEU A 12 -22.44 -20.66 5.07
N ASP A 13 -21.48 -19.75 5.34
CA ASP A 13 -20.58 -19.86 6.50
C ASP A 13 -21.31 -19.71 7.85
N SER A 14 -22.57 -19.25 7.83
CA SER A 14 -23.47 -19.18 8.99
C SER A 14 -24.26 -20.47 9.27
N GLN A 15 -24.22 -21.44 8.36
CA GLN A 15 -24.94 -22.72 8.47
C GLN A 15 -23.96 -23.89 8.28
N GLU A 16 -23.58 -24.49 9.41
CA GLU A 16 -22.98 -25.82 9.53
C GLU A 16 -21.63 -26.10 8.82
N GLY A 17 -20.52 -25.90 9.56
CA GLY A 17 -19.39 -26.86 9.61
C GLY A 17 -18.57 -27.10 8.35
N VAL A 18 -18.80 -26.42 7.23
CA VAL A 18 -17.92 -26.48 6.06
C VAL A 18 -16.87 -25.39 6.23
N SER A 19 -15.72 -25.78 6.76
CA SER A 19 -14.53 -24.91 6.80
C SER A 19 -14.15 -24.56 5.35
N PHE A 20 -14.46 -23.34 4.91
CA PHE A 20 -13.95 -22.76 3.67
C PHE A 20 -12.45 -22.39 3.78
N SER A 21 -11.71 -23.15 4.57
CA SER A 21 -10.25 -23.16 4.58
C SER A 21 -9.64 -23.85 3.35
N ASP A 22 -10.42 -24.13 2.30
CA ASP A 22 -9.84 -24.68 1.09
C ASP A 22 -9.12 -23.55 0.33
N SER A 23 -7.84 -23.40 0.65
CA SER A 23 -6.91 -22.48 0.00
C SER A 23 -6.97 -22.56 -1.54
N ARG A 24 -7.42 -23.66 -2.10
CA ARG A 24 -7.58 -23.88 -3.56
C ARG A 24 -8.69 -23.03 -4.17
N TYR A 25 -9.83 -22.85 -3.49
CA TYR A 25 -10.91 -22.02 -4.00
C TYR A 25 -10.48 -20.54 -4.12
N PHE A 26 -9.88 -20.00 -3.07
CA PHE A 26 -9.35 -18.64 -3.07
C PHE A 26 -8.20 -18.48 -4.07
N GLN A 27 -7.36 -19.51 -4.23
CA GLN A 27 -6.30 -19.53 -5.23
C GLN A 27 -6.85 -19.42 -6.66
N VAL A 28 -7.93 -20.13 -6.96
CA VAL A 28 -8.61 -20.07 -8.26
C VAL A 28 -9.21 -18.68 -8.48
N ALA A 29 -9.91 -18.13 -7.50
CA ALA A 29 -10.46 -16.77 -7.59
C ALA A 29 -9.36 -15.73 -7.83
N ILE A 30 -8.26 -15.78 -7.08
CA ILE A 30 -7.11 -14.89 -7.20
C ILE A 30 -6.45 -14.99 -8.59
N ASN A 31 -6.33 -16.19 -9.14
CA ASN A 31 -5.68 -16.39 -10.45
C ASN A 31 -6.53 -15.90 -11.64
N HIS A 32 -7.85 -15.91 -11.52
CA HIS A 32 -8.75 -15.56 -12.63
C HIS A 32 -9.24 -14.10 -12.59
N LEU A 33 -9.19 -13.45 -11.45
CA LEU A 33 -9.72 -12.10 -11.32
C LEU A 33 -8.98 -11.06 -12.21
N PRO A 34 -7.63 -11.06 -12.33
CA PRO A 34 -6.95 -10.16 -13.25
C PRO A 34 -7.48 -10.28 -14.69
N THR A 35 -7.70 -11.50 -15.16
CA THR A 35 -8.25 -11.76 -16.51
C THR A 35 -9.69 -11.23 -16.64
N ILE A 36 -10.52 -11.38 -15.61
CA ILE A 36 -11.89 -10.86 -15.61
C ILE A 36 -11.87 -9.32 -15.65
N LEU A 37 -11.02 -8.68 -14.86
CA LEU A 37 -10.88 -7.23 -14.85
C LEU A 37 -10.37 -6.68 -16.19
N GLU A 38 -9.39 -7.34 -16.80
CA GLU A 38 -8.89 -6.99 -18.13
C GLU A 38 -9.98 -7.10 -19.20
N LEU A 39 -10.80 -8.15 -19.15
CA LEU A 39 -11.93 -8.32 -20.05
C LEU A 39 -13.01 -7.26 -19.83
N LEU A 40 -13.32 -6.91 -18.58
CA LEU A 40 -14.27 -5.85 -18.24
C LEU A 40 -13.79 -4.49 -18.73
N GLU A 41 -12.48 -4.19 -18.62
CA GLU A 41 -11.90 -2.95 -19.12
C GLU A 41 -11.95 -2.89 -20.65
N LYS A 42 -11.62 -3.99 -21.32
CA LYS A 42 -11.65 -4.09 -22.79
C LYS A 42 -13.06 -3.92 -23.38
N TYR A 43 -14.08 -4.34 -22.66
CA TYR A 43 -15.48 -4.30 -23.10
C TYR A 43 -16.32 -3.29 -22.32
N ALA A 44 -15.69 -2.35 -21.61
CA ALA A 44 -16.37 -1.35 -20.77
C ALA A 44 -17.39 -0.51 -21.57
N ASP A 45 -17.09 -0.20 -22.84
CA ASP A 45 -17.96 0.58 -23.72
C ASP A 45 -19.16 -0.23 -24.23
N GLU A 46 -19.10 -1.57 -24.22
CA GLU A 46 -20.16 -2.46 -24.67
C GLU A 46 -21.15 -2.83 -23.55
N TYR A 47 -20.75 -2.74 -22.29
CA TYR A 47 -21.52 -3.12 -21.12
C TYR A 47 -21.84 -1.94 -20.22
N HIS A 48 -23.08 -1.44 -20.27
CA HIS A 48 -23.53 -0.30 -19.47
C HIS A 48 -23.47 -0.49 -17.94
N GLY A 49 -23.16 -1.69 -17.43
CA GLY A 49 -22.98 -2.01 -16.00
C GLY A 49 -21.54 -2.33 -15.61
N ALA A 50 -20.56 -2.09 -16.48
CA ALA A 50 -19.17 -2.46 -16.25
C ALA A 50 -18.53 -1.82 -14.99
N PRO A 51 -18.77 -0.55 -14.64
CA PRO A 51 -18.23 0.05 -13.42
C PRO A 51 -18.70 -0.68 -12.15
N ASP A 52 -20.00 -0.96 -12.02
CA ASP A 52 -20.56 -1.65 -10.85
C ASP A 52 -20.00 -3.07 -10.72
N LEU A 53 -19.87 -3.77 -11.84
CA LEU A 53 -19.30 -5.12 -11.88
C LEU A 53 -17.81 -5.13 -11.55
N ARG A 54 -17.06 -4.11 -11.98
CA ARG A 54 -15.65 -3.92 -11.62
C ARG A 54 -15.49 -3.71 -10.12
N ASP A 55 -16.25 -2.80 -9.53
CA ASP A 55 -16.20 -2.49 -8.10
C ASP A 55 -16.60 -3.72 -7.27
N PHE A 56 -17.58 -4.47 -7.70
CA PHE A 56 -17.98 -5.73 -7.11
C PHE A 56 -16.84 -6.76 -7.15
N CYS A 57 -16.19 -6.95 -8.29
CA CYS A 57 -15.07 -7.88 -8.42
C CYS A 57 -13.88 -7.46 -7.55
N VAL A 58 -13.53 -6.17 -7.52
CA VAL A 58 -12.45 -5.64 -6.68
C VAL A 58 -12.76 -5.84 -5.20
N SER A 59 -13.99 -5.57 -4.76
CA SER A 59 -14.42 -5.74 -3.37
C SER A 59 -14.32 -7.20 -2.93
N ASN A 60 -14.82 -8.13 -3.74
CA ASN A 60 -14.73 -9.57 -3.45
C ASN A 60 -13.29 -10.07 -3.41
N TYR A 61 -12.44 -9.54 -4.28
CA TYR A 61 -11.03 -9.89 -4.30
C TYR A 61 -10.30 -9.39 -3.05
N VAL A 62 -10.52 -8.14 -2.65
CA VAL A 62 -9.98 -7.58 -1.40
C VAL A 62 -10.43 -8.42 -0.20
N HIS A 63 -11.70 -8.83 -0.19
CA HIS A 63 -12.24 -9.71 0.86
C HIS A 63 -11.54 -11.08 0.87
N ALA A 64 -11.35 -11.71 -0.29
CA ALA A 64 -10.63 -12.98 -0.41
C ALA A 64 -9.18 -12.87 0.07
N ILE A 65 -8.47 -11.81 -0.32
CA ILE A 65 -7.11 -11.56 0.15
C ILE A 65 -7.05 -11.36 1.66
N ARG A 66 -8.01 -10.62 2.24
CA ARG A 66 -8.10 -10.45 3.71
C ARG A 66 -8.29 -11.78 4.43
N ARG A 67 -9.14 -12.66 3.92
CA ARG A 67 -9.35 -14.00 4.50
C ARG A 67 -8.06 -14.83 4.43
N LEU A 68 -7.41 -14.89 3.28
CA LEU A 68 -6.11 -15.58 3.12
C LEU A 68 -5.05 -15.02 4.05
N SER A 69 -5.01 -13.70 4.23
CA SER A 69 -4.05 -13.04 5.11
C SER A 69 -4.22 -13.40 6.57
N ARG A 70 -5.42 -13.79 7.00
CA ARG A 70 -5.72 -14.17 8.40
C ARG A 70 -5.45 -15.65 8.70
N THR A 71 -5.43 -16.51 7.69
CA THR A 71 -5.49 -17.95 7.91
C THR A 71 -4.14 -18.61 8.17
N GLU A 72 -3.02 -18.08 7.65
CA GLU A 72 -1.71 -18.74 7.86
C GLU A 72 -0.52 -17.77 7.74
N ASN A 73 0.48 -17.98 8.62
CA ASN A 73 1.78 -17.30 8.57
C ASN A 73 2.76 -18.02 7.63
N ASP A 74 2.30 -18.50 6.49
CA ASP A 74 3.15 -19.18 5.53
C ASP A 74 3.78 -18.19 4.55
N THR A 75 5.06 -18.37 4.26
CA THR A 75 5.82 -17.58 3.29
C THR A 75 5.18 -17.64 1.88
N PHE A 76 4.62 -18.80 1.54
CA PHE A 76 3.93 -19.00 0.26
C PHE A 76 2.67 -18.13 0.14
N VAL A 77 1.85 -18.08 1.19
CA VAL A 77 0.64 -17.24 1.23
C VAL A 77 1.02 -15.76 1.10
N ASN A 78 2.12 -15.34 1.73
CA ASN A 78 2.61 -13.99 1.63
C ASN A 78 3.00 -13.61 0.19
N ASP A 79 3.69 -14.47 -0.52
CA ASP A 79 4.09 -14.22 -1.91
C ASP A 79 2.90 -14.22 -2.88
N VAL A 80 1.91 -15.07 -2.64
CA VAL A 80 0.66 -15.08 -3.43
C VAL A 80 -0.13 -13.82 -3.18
N VAL A 81 -0.35 -13.45 -1.93
CA VAL A 81 -1.06 -12.22 -1.55
C VAL A 81 -0.40 -10.99 -2.17
N TRP A 82 0.92 -10.90 -2.08
CA TRP A 82 1.68 -9.77 -2.60
C TRP A 82 1.55 -9.61 -4.11
N ARG A 83 1.74 -10.71 -4.87
CA ARG A 83 1.59 -10.69 -6.33
C ARG A 83 0.16 -10.38 -6.76
N SER A 84 -0.80 -11.00 -6.11
CA SER A 84 -2.22 -10.82 -6.42
C SER A 84 -2.69 -9.40 -6.14
N LEU A 85 -2.27 -8.80 -5.03
CA LEU A 85 -2.52 -7.39 -4.73
C LEU A 85 -2.01 -6.48 -5.82
N ARG A 86 -0.75 -6.63 -6.19
CA ARG A 86 -0.12 -5.85 -7.25
C ARG A 86 -0.90 -5.93 -8.55
N ASP A 87 -1.31 -7.15 -8.93
CA ASP A 87 -1.98 -7.38 -10.20
C ASP A 87 -3.38 -6.73 -10.24
N VAL A 88 -4.11 -6.70 -9.12
CA VAL A 88 -5.41 -6.03 -9.03
C VAL A 88 -5.28 -4.52 -8.95
N LEU A 89 -4.34 -4.02 -8.15
CA LEU A 89 -4.17 -2.58 -7.98
C LEU A 89 -3.76 -1.86 -9.27
N LYS A 90 -3.20 -2.57 -10.25
CA LYS A 90 -2.95 -2.02 -11.58
C LYS A 90 -4.22 -1.59 -12.32
N TYR A 91 -5.36 -2.20 -12.01
CA TYR A 91 -6.66 -1.88 -12.63
C TYR A 91 -7.43 -0.80 -11.86
N ILE A 92 -6.99 -0.42 -10.66
CA ILE A 92 -7.60 0.65 -9.87
C ILE A 92 -6.93 1.97 -10.28
N THR A 93 -7.72 2.94 -10.74
CA THR A 93 -7.20 4.17 -11.32
C THR A 93 -6.92 5.28 -10.31
N GLY A 94 -7.48 5.22 -9.10
CA GLY A 94 -7.32 6.25 -8.08
C GLY A 94 -6.25 5.88 -7.04
N ASP A 95 -5.36 6.80 -6.71
CA ASP A 95 -4.35 6.59 -5.67
C ASP A 95 -4.96 6.46 -4.27
N GLU A 96 -5.97 7.26 -3.93
CA GLU A 96 -6.68 7.18 -2.65
C GLU A 96 -7.33 5.81 -2.43
N ILE A 97 -8.00 5.26 -3.46
CA ILE A 97 -8.65 3.94 -3.39
C ILE A 97 -7.58 2.86 -3.24
N ASN A 98 -6.49 2.94 -4.00
CA ASN A 98 -5.38 2.01 -3.90
C ASN A 98 -4.78 2.01 -2.49
N THR A 99 -4.52 3.20 -1.94
CA THR A 99 -3.97 3.34 -0.60
C THR A 99 -4.93 2.81 0.46
N LEU A 100 -6.22 3.11 0.36
CA LEU A 100 -7.24 2.60 1.28
C LEU A 100 -7.29 1.07 1.28
N VAL A 101 -7.27 0.44 0.11
CA VAL A 101 -7.25 -1.03 -0.03
C VAL A 101 -6.00 -1.62 0.62
N LEU A 102 -4.83 -1.04 0.37
CA LEU A 102 -3.56 -1.48 0.95
C LEU A 102 -3.56 -1.35 2.48
N MET A 103 -4.05 -0.23 3.01
CA MET A 103 -4.18 -0.03 4.46
C MET A 103 -5.12 -1.05 5.10
N GLN A 104 -6.23 -1.37 4.49
CA GLN A 104 -7.14 -2.39 5.00
C GLN A 104 -6.47 -3.78 5.04
N ILE A 105 -5.63 -4.11 4.08
CA ILE A 105 -4.87 -5.35 4.08
C ILE A 105 -3.78 -5.33 5.14
N MET A 106 -3.08 -4.20 5.28
CA MET A 106 -2.09 -4.03 6.34
C MET A 106 -2.70 -4.22 7.72
N VAL A 107 -3.83 -3.59 8.02
CA VAL A 107 -4.57 -3.79 9.29
C VAL A 107 -4.88 -5.27 9.53
N SER A 108 -5.29 -6.00 8.49
CA SER A 108 -5.63 -7.41 8.63
C SER A 108 -4.43 -8.31 8.93
N ARG A 109 -3.22 -7.88 8.57
CA ARG A 109 -1.98 -8.66 8.73
C ARG A 109 -1.14 -8.21 9.91
N ASP A 110 -1.03 -6.91 10.10
CA ASP A 110 -0.22 -6.28 11.14
C ASP A 110 -0.86 -4.95 11.55
N GLU A 111 -1.73 -5.01 12.54
CA GLU A 111 -2.42 -3.85 13.09
C GLU A 111 -1.43 -2.83 13.68
N GLY A 112 -0.31 -3.30 14.24
CA GLY A 112 0.74 -2.45 14.82
C GLY A 112 1.38 -1.56 13.76
N THR A 113 1.76 -2.11 12.63
CA THR A 113 2.32 -1.37 11.49
C THR A 113 1.29 -0.41 10.91
N ALA A 114 0.03 -0.82 10.76
CA ALA A 114 -1.02 0.07 10.28
C ALA A 114 -1.27 1.25 11.24
N MET A 115 -1.27 1.01 12.54
CA MET A 115 -1.39 2.06 13.55
C MET A 115 -0.20 3.02 13.51
N HIS A 116 1.03 2.51 13.33
CA HIS A 116 2.23 3.32 13.14
C HIS A 116 2.08 4.27 11.96
N SER A 117 1.71 3.76 10.78
CA SER A 117 1.48 4.56 9.58
C SER A 117 0.44 5.67 9.80
N ALA A 118 -0.67 5.36 10.48
CA ALA A 118 -1.70 6.36 10.81
C ALA A 118 -1.19 7.44 11.78
N MET A 119 -0.33 7.09 12.72
CA MET A 119 0.30 8.07 13.63
C MET A 119 1.31 8.96 12.89
N VAL A 120 2.13 8.38 12.02
CA VAL A 120 3.06 9.14 11.18
C VAL A 120 2.30 10.14 10.32
N GLU A 121 1.21 9.74 9.68
CA GLU A 121 0.35 10.64 8.91
C GLU A 121 -0.10 11.85 9.73
N GLN A 122 -0.67 11.62 10.91
CA GLN A 122 -1.17 12.71 11.77
C GLN A 122 -0.07 13.68 12.17
N ILE A 123 1.12 13.16 12.53
CA ILE A 123 2.26 13.99 12.94
C ILE A 123 2.80 14.78 11.75
N ALA A 124 3.03 14.11 10.63
CA ALA A 124 3.55 14.71 9.40
C ALA A 124 2.64 15.84 8.88
N ARG A 125 1.32 15.63 8.86
CA ARG A 125 0.34 16.67 8.50
C ARG A 125 0.43 17.90 9.43
N ARG A 126 0.58 17.68 10.73
CA ARG A 126 0.73 18.79 11.68
C ARG A 126 2.01 19.57 11.46
N ILE A 127 3.15 18.88 11.26
CA ILE A 127 4.43 19.51 10.95
C ILE A 127 4.31 20.31 9.66
N LEU A 128 3.78 19.71 8.60
CA LEU A 128 3.62 20.34 7.29
C LEU A 128 2.75 21.59 7.36
N ASN A 129 1.64 21.56 8.07
CA ASN A 129 0.78 22.73 8.29
C ASN A 129 1.52 23.87 9.00
N VAL A 130 2.40 23.54 9.96
CA VAL A 130 3.23 24.55 10.64
C VAL A 130 4.27 25.12 9.68
N VAL A 131 4.91 24.27 8.86
CA VAL A 131 5.88 24.70 7.83
C VAL A 131 5.20 25.61 6.82
N MET A 132 4.08 25.22 6.26
CA MET A 132 3.31 26.04 5.30
C MET A 132 2.92 27.40 5.87
N LYS A 133 2.53 27.46 7.13
CA LYS A 133 2.15 28.70 7.80
C LYS A 133 3.32 29.62 8.15
N LYS A 134 4.46 29.07 8.54
CA LYS A 134 5.56 29.83 9.12
C LYS A 134 6.78 29.96 8.21
N ARG A 135 7.05 28.95 7.42
CA ARG A 135 8.27 28.81 6.61
C ARG A 135 7.96 28.12 5.25
N PRO A 136 6.97 28.61 4.48
CA PRO A 136 6.59 27.97 3.21
C PRO A 136 7.74 27.91 2.20
N GLU A 137 8.72 28.82 2.32
CA GLU A 137 9.92 28.83 1.49
C GLU A 137 10.76 27.53 1.57
N LEU A 138 10.63 26.76 2.65
CA LEU A 138 11.29 25.46 2.78
C LEU A 138 10.74 24.40 1.81
N LEU A 139 9.54 24.61 1.31
CA LEU A 139 8.87 23.70 0.38
C LEU A 139 9.11 24.06 -1.10
N ILE A 140 9.86 25.13 -1.38
CA ILE A 140 10.27 25.47 -2.75
C ILE A 140 11.12 24.33 -3.30
N GLY A 141 10.87 23.94 -4.54
CA GLY A 141 11.49 22.80 -5.21
C GLY A 141 10.66 21.52 -5.13
N THR A 142 9.77 21.36 -4.14
CA THR A 142 8.83 20.23 -4.08
C THR A 142 7.94 20.23 -5.32
N PHE A 143 7.85 19.08 -5.98
CA PHE A 143 7.13 18.92 -7.26
C PHE A 143 7.54 19.91 -8.36
N GLY A 144 8.68 20.60 -8.20
CA GLY A 144 9.17 21.59 -9.13
C GLY A 144 8.60 23.00 -8.91
N TYR A 145 7.91 23.27 -7.80
CA TYR A 145 7.42 24.62 -7.47
C TYR A 145 8.58 25.59 -7.28
N GLU A 146 8.56 26.69 -7.99
CA GLU A 146 9.67 27.66 -8.06
C GLU A 146 9.59 28.74 -7.00
N ASN A 147 8.43 28.97 -6.38
CA ASN A 147 8.19 30.05 -5.44
C ASN A 147 7.13 29.72 -4.39
N VAL A 148 7.03 30.58 -3.36
CA VAL A 148 6.09 30.41 -2.24
C VAL A 148 4.63 30.48 -2.68
N VAL A 149 4.31 31.24 -3.72
CA VAL A 149 2.93 31.38 -4.20
C VAL A 149 2.45 30.04 -4.75
N GLU A 150 3.24 29.40 -5.61
CA GLU A 150 2.94 28.07 -6.14
C GLU A 150 2.80 27.01 -5.03
N VAL A 151 3.68 27.06 -4.01
CA VAL A 151 3.57 26.16 -2.85
C VAL A 151 2.24 26.34 -2.14
N LEU A 152 1.82 27.58 -1.89
CA LEU A 152 0.58 27.86 -1.16
C LEU A 152 -0.69 27.60 -1.97
N GLU A 153 -0.64 27.82 -3.28
CA GLU A 153 -1.74 27.49 -4.19
C GLU A 153 -1.95 25.97 -4.31
N ASN A 154 -0.89 25.17 -4.10
CA ASN A 154 -0.93 23.72 -4.19
C ASN A 154 -0.80 23.01 -2.82
N GLN A 155 -1.14 23.69 -1.73
CA GLN A 155 -0.97 23.16 -0.38
C GLN A 155 -1.73 21.84 -0.15
N GLU A 156 -2.94 21.70 -0.71
CA GLU A 156 -3.72 20.47 -0.59
C GLU A 156 -3.02 19.29 -1.30
N THR A 157 -2.46 19.52 -2.48
CA THR A 157 -1.69 18.49 -3.22
C THR A 157 -0.49 18.01 -2.40
N ILE A 158 0.21 18.92 -1.71
CA ILE A 158 1.35 18.57 -0.85
C ILE A 158 0.87 17.79 0.39
N LEU A 159 -0.25 18.22 1.00
CA LEU A 159 -0.86 17.54 2.15
C LEU A 159 -1.33 16.13 1.78
N ASP A 160 -1.97 15.98 0.63
CA ASP A 160 -2.42 14.69 0.14
C ASP A 160 -1.25 13.75 -0.16
N TYR A 161 -0.20 14.27 -0.79
CA TYR A 161 1.02 13.48 -1.03
C TYR A 161 1.62 12.94 0.28
N VAL A 162 1.75 13.80 1.31
CA VAL A 162 2.29 13.40 2.60
C VAL A 162 1.38 12.39 3.28
N SER A 163 0.05 12.57 3.23
CA SER A 163 -0.90 11.63 3.81
C SER A 163 -0.82 10.26 3.15
N GLN A 164 -0.86 10.21 1.84
CA GLN A 164 -0.77 8.95 1.09
C GLN A 164 0.59 8.29 1.27
N SER A 165 1.67 9.07 1.25
CA SER A 165 3.01 8.55 1.52
C SER A 165 3.10 7.92 2.90
N ALA A 166 2.63 8.60 3.95
CA ALA A 166 2.66 8.09 5.32
C ALA A 166 1.94 6.74 5.46
N GLN A 167 0.83 6.56 4.76
CA GLN A 167 0.09 5.29 4.75
C GLN A 167 0.82 4.19 3.99
N LEU A 168 1.69 4.52 3.05
CA LEU A 168 2.41 3.58 2.20
C LEU A 168 3.83 3.24 2.69
N LEU A 169 4.40 4.00 3.64
CA LEU A 169 5.81 3.85 4.06
C LEU A 169 6.19 2.40 4.34
N ASP A 170 5.37 1.74 5.16
CA ASP A 170 5.60 0.38 5.64
C ASP A 170 4.89 -0.70 4.81
N ILE A 171 4.43 -0.39 3.60
CA ILE A 171 3.70 -1.36 2.77
C ILE A 171 4.52 -2.64 2.51
N GLY A 172 5.83 -2.53 2.46
CA GLY A 172 6.74 -3.67 2.33
C GLY A 172 6.69 -4.64 3.51
N MET A 173 6.22 -4.20 4.69
CA MET A 173 6.04 -5.06 5.86
C MET A 173 4.95 -6.12 5.68
N ILE A 174 3.98 -5.91 4.78
CA ILE A 174 2.97 -6.94 4.45
C ILE A 174 3.64 -8.27 4.09
N ARG A 175 4.76 -8.21 3.36
CA ARG A 175 5.54 -9.38 2.96
C ARG A 175 6.27 -10.04 4.13
N LEU A 176 6.55 -9.27 5.17
CA LEU A 176 7.35 -9.67 6.33
C LEU A 176 6.50 -9.99 7.57
N ALA A 177 5.18 -9.92 7.48
CA ALA A 177 4.26 -10.09 8.60
C ALA A 177 4.47 -11.41 9.35
N SER A 178 4.84 -12.49 8.66
CA SER A 178 5.16 -13.79 9.29
C SER A 178 6.40 -13.74 10.19
N ILE A 179 7.30 -12.79 9.95
CA ILE A 179 8.51 -12.58 10.76
C ILE A 179 8.16 -11.74 11.99
N VAL A 180 7.42 -10.67 11.78
CA VAL A 180 7.08 -9.68 12.82
C VAL A 180 6.13 -10.27 13.87
N ASN A 181 5.12 -11.04 13.45
CA ASN A 181 4.10 -11.61 14.34
C ASN A 181 4.62 -12.73 15.25
N LYS A 182 5.86 -13.19 15.08
CA LYS A 182 6.50 -14.19 15.94
C LYS A 182 7.32 -13.61 17.11
N GLN A 183 6.94 -12.48 17.64
CA GLN A 183 7.74 -11.70 18.61
C GLN A 183 7.94 -12.32 20.01
N SER A 184 7.59 -13.59 20.24
CA SER A 184 7.90 -14.27 21.51
C SER A 184 9.38 -14.60 21.73
N ARG A 185 10.25 -14.37 20.72
CA ARG A 185 11.69 -14.59 20.76
C ARG A 185 12.47 -13.46 20.10
N GLN A 186 13.76 -13.37 20.37
CA GLN A 186 14.65 -12.46 19.66
C GLN A 186 14.75 -12.84 18.17
N LEU A 187 14.71 -11.82 17.32
CA LEU A 187 14.89 -12.00 15.87
C LEU A 187 16.33 -12.40 15.56
N THR A 188 16.47 -13.35 14.65
CA THR A 188 17.76 -13.70 14.06
C THR A 188 18.28 -12.55 13.19
N GLN A 189 19.60 -12.55 12.91
CA GLN A 189 20.19 -11.53 12.03
C GLN A 189 19.57 -11.54 10.63
N ARG A 190 19.20 -12.71 10.11
CA ARG A 190 18.52 -12.85 8.82
C ARG A 190 17.14 -12.19 8.84
N GLU A 191 16.38 -12.37 9.90
CA GLU A 191 15.06 -11.74 10.06
C GLU A 191 15.17 -10.22 10.20
N LYS A 192 16.15 -9.73 10.98
CA LYS A 192 16.44 -8.29 11.07
C LYS A 192 16.79 -7.69 9.71
N ASN A 193 17.66 -8.37 8.94
CA ASN A 193 18.00 -7.92 7.59
C ASN A 193 16.76 -7.93 6.66
N GLY A 194 15.88 -8.91 6.81
CA GLY A 194 14.59 -8.94 6.12
C GLY A 194 13.75 -7.70 6.43
N ILE A 195 13.61 -7.35 7.72
CA ILE A 195 12.87 -6.15 8.14
C ILE A 195 13.51 -4.90 7.53
N LEU A 196 14.83 -4.76 7.55
CA LEU A 196 15.52 -3.61 6.95
C LEU A 196 15.34 -3.51 5.43
N SER A 197 14.83 -4.54 4.76
CA SER A 197 14.54 -4.51 3.33
C SER A 197 13.14 -3.96 2.98
N HIS A 198 12.25 -3.70 3.97
CA HIS A 198 10.87 -3.29 3.67
C HIS A 198 10.76 -2.00 2.83
N PRO A 199 11.65 -0.98 2.95
CA PRO A 199 11.54 0.18 2.08
C PRO A 199 11.79 -0.20 0.61
N CYS A 200 12.77 -1.07 0.35
CA CYS A 200 13.05 -1.56 -1.00
C CYS A 200 11.90 -2.39 -1.58
N GLU A 201 11.33 -3.28 -0.77
CA GLU A 201 10.20 -4.12 -1.20
C GLU A 201 8.94 -3.29 -1.44
N GLY A 202 8.67 -2.33 -0.54
CA GLY A 202 7.57 -1.38 -0.70
C GLY A 202 7.73 -0.49 -1.93
N ALA A 203 8.92 0.08 -2.14
CA ALA A 203 9.22 0.93 -3.30
C ALA A 203 9.04 0.17 -4.62
N LYS A 204 9.52 -1.07 -4.73
CA LYS A 204 9.29 -1.92 -5.91
C LYS A 204 7.79 -2.14 -6.16
N PHE A 205 7.05 -2.36 -5.08
CA PHE A 205 5.61 -2.59 -5.18
C PHE A 205 4.87 -1.37 -5.71
N VAL A 206 5.07 -0.19 -5.12
CA VAL A 206 4.40 1.04 -5.57
C VAL A 206 4.85 1.50 -6.95
N GLU A 207 6.11 1.22 -7.34
CA GLU A 207 6.64 1.55 -8.66
C GLU A 207 5.92 0.79 -9.79
N GLU A 208 5.48 -0.43 -9.53
CA GLU A 208 4.76 -1.26 -10.50
C GLU A 208 3.28 -0.85 -10.67
N ILE A 209 2.73 -0.04 -9.75
CA ILE A 209 1.34 0.41 -9.78
C ILE A 209 1.32 1.87 -10.27
N PRO A 210 0.78 2.16 -11.47
CA PRO A 210 0.86 3.49 -12.07
C PRO A 210 0.38 4.62 -11.15
N ALA A 211 -0.74 4.44 -10.44
CA ALA A 211 -1.32 5.41 -9.53
C ALA A 211 -0.44 5.70 -8.29
N LEU A 212 0.39 4.74 -7.87
CA LEU A 212 1.21 4.85 -6.66
C LEU A 212 2.68 5.19 -6.94
N ARG A 213 3.11 5.16 -8.20
CA ARG A 213 4.51 5.33 -8.59
C ARG A 213 5.15 6.62 -8.05
N LYS A 214 4.37 7.70 -7.94
CA LYS A 214 4.84 8.98 -7.42
C LYS A 214 5.30 8.93 -5.95
N TYR A 215 4.86 7.95 -5.17
CA TYR A 215 5.25 7.78 -3.75
C TYR A 215 6.51 6.94 -3.54
N ARG A 216 7.11 6.42 -4.62
CA ARG A 216 8.26 5.51 -4.57
C ARG A 216 9.40 6.05 -3.71
N ASP A 217 9.79 7.29 -3.92
CA ASP A 217 10.95 7.88 -3.21
C ASP A 217 10.65 8.10 -1.73
N ALA A 218 9.41 8.47 -1.37
CA ALA A 218 9.00 8.55 0.02
C ALA A 218 9.06 7.17 0.70
N VAL A 219 8.49 6.14 0.06
CA VAL A 219 8.53 4.76 0.57
C VAL A 219 9.96 4.22 0.66
N LEU A 220 10.82 4.53 -0.30
CA LEU A 220 12.21 4.06 -0.29
C LEU A 220 13.06 4.78 0.74
N GLY A 221 12.84 6.08 0.93
CA GLY A 221 13.75 6.97 1.65
C GLY A 221 13.37 7.29 3.10
N HIS A 222 12.24 6.82 3.62
CA HIS A 222 11.75 7.22 4.95
C HIS A 222 12.65 6.83 6.13
N HIS A 223 13.66 6.01 5.92
CA HIS A 223 14.69 5.68 6.90
C HIS A 223 16.07 6.27 6.58
N LYS A 224 16.14 7.23 5.66
CA LYS A 224 17.39 7.93 5.33
C LYS A 224 17.48 9.24 6.08
N SER A 225 18.67 9.54 6.61
CA SER A 225 18.96 10.86 7.17
C SER A 225 18.87 11.97 6.12
N TRP A 226 18.66 13.19 6.56
CA TRP A 226 18.57 14.39 5.72
C TRP A 226 19.72 14.54 4.71
N ASP A 227 20.95 14.18 5.11
CA ASP A 227 22.14 14.29 4.26
C ASP A 227 22.41 13.05 3.40
N GLY A 228 21.50 12.05 3.42
CA GLY A 228 21.59 10.82 2.66
C GLY A 228 22.67 9.83 3.10
N LYS A 229 23.46 10.15 4.15
CA LYS A 229 24.63 9.35 4.53
C LYS A 229 24.33 8.21 5.48
N ILE A 230 23.36 8.39 6.35
CA ILE A 230 22.98 7.42 7.39
C ILE A 230 21.61 6.83 7.06
N GLY A 231 21.32 5.64 7.59
CA GLY A 231 20.06 4.94 7.37
C GLY A 231 20.09 3.96 6.20
N TYR A 232 18.93 3.47 5.84
CA TYR A 232 18.77 2.45 4.79
C TYR A 232 17.62 2.78 3.84
N PRO A 233 17.67 2.25 2.59
CA PRO A 233 18.73 1.46 2.00
C PRO A 233 19.99 2.29 1.71
N ALA A 234 21.16 1.65 1.71
CA ALA A 234 22.45 2.36 1.59
C ALA A 234 22.65 3.05 0.23
N ASP A 235 22.08 2.48 -0.81
CA ASP A 235 22.21 2.91 -2.21
C ASP A 235 21.20 3.99 -2.61
N PHE A 236 20.25 4.36 -1.76
CA PHE A 236 19.35 5.48 -2.02
C PHE A 236 19.92 6.79 -1.50
N ASP A 237 19.93 7.79 -2.36
CA ASP A 237 20.36 9.16 -2.04
C ASP A 237 19.15 10.11 -2.11
N ASN A 238 18.52 10.35 -0.97
CA ASN A 238 17.35 11.25 -0.85
C ASN A 238 17.67 12.71 -1.18
N THR A 239 18.96 13.10 -1.22
CA THR A 239 19.37 14.48 -1.59
C THR A 239 19.06 14.80 -3.05
N ARG A 240 18.78 13.78 -3.87
CA ARG A 240 18.42 13.90 -5.29
C ARG A 240 16.93 13.93 -5.53
N SER A 241 16.10 13.64 -4.52
CA SER A 241 14.65 13.70 -4.64
C SER A 241 14.16 15.14 -4.52
N ASN A 242 13.25 15.54 -5.39
CA ASN A 242 12.54 16.82 -5.29
C ASN A 242 11.64 16.86 -4.06
N GLU A 243 11.21 15.71 -3.56
CA GLU A 243 10.38 15.55 -2.36
C GLU A 243 11.20 15.38 -1.09
N ARG A 244 12.50 15.67 -1.10
CA ARG A 244 13.42 15.47 0.04
C ARG A 244 12.89 16.01 1.35
N ILE A 245 12.33 17.23 1.35
CA ILE A 245 11.77 17.86 2.56
C ILE A 245 10.54 17.09 3.08
N LEU A 246 9.72 16.53 2.17
CA LEU A 246 8.55 15.74 2.54
C LEU A 246 8.98 14.38 3.09
N ILE A 247 10.02 13.76 2.52
CA ILE A 247 10.61 12.50 3.03
C ILE A 247 11.13 12.70 4.47
N GLU A 248 11.79 13.83 4.73
CA GLU A 248 12.29 14.16 6.09
C GLU A 248 11.16 14.39 7.10
N ILE A 249 10.05 14.97 6.67
CA ILE A 249 8.87 15.15 7.52
C ILE A 249 8.22 13.80 7.88
N LEU A 250 8.39 12.79 7.01
CA LEU A 250 7.87 11.44 7.19
C LEU A 250 8.81 10.53 7.99
N HIS A 251 10.10 10.90 8.13
CA HIS A 251 11.12 10.18 8.91
C HIS A 251 10.93 10.43 10.41
#